data_f92ca36bed9039b02997ca7fefd24939
#
_entry.id   f92ca36bed9039b02997ca7fefd24939
#
_cell.length_a   1.000
_cell.length_b   1.000
_cell.length_c   1.000
_cell.angle_alpha   90.00
_cell.angle_beta   90.00
_cell.angle_gamma   90.00
#
_symmetry.space_group_name_H-M   'P 1'
#
loop_
_entity.id
_entity.type
_entity.pdbx_description
1 polymer ?
#
loop_
_entity_poly.entity_id
_entity_poly.type
_entity_poly.pdbx_seq_one_letter_code
_entity_poly.pdbx_strand_id
1 'polypeptide(L)'
;MNPSSSILPIAFLVNKLQQELALCESELWTPHFNTGRYEGNWTSVSLRSQSGLVSDITSFPNIEYINTSLLERCYYFKEIMDWFQCEKEAVRLLRLGPNSEIKEHVDNDTSYEDGFFRIHVPILTNSEVFFYVDKKRVPMKMGECWYANFQLPHSVENKSGEPRIHLTIDCIRNEWSDKLFAQMGFDTSSFSNQKEYSHEVKQLIIEELSRNPSEINAKIIADLQAK
;
A
#
# COMPACT_ATOMS: atom_id res chain seq x y z
N MET A 1 -15.81 -14.86 4.42
CA MET A 1 -15.07 -13.86 3.59
C MET A 1 -14.71 -12.67 4.47
N ASN A 2 -13.49 -12.23 4.41
CA ASN A 2 -13.03 -11.05 5.13
C ASN A 2 -13.71 -9.76 4.61
N PRO A 3 -13.80 -8.70 5.45
CA PRO A 3 -14.32 -7.41 5.02
C PRO A 3 -13.51 -6.82 3.85
N SER A 4 -14.20 -6.23 2.85
CA SER A 4 -13.54 -5.55 1.73
C SER A 4 -12.84 -4.25 2.15
N SER A 5 -13.21 -3.67 3.28
CA SER A 5 -12.54 -2.52 3.92
C SER A 5 -12.86 -2.50 5.41
N SER A 6 -11.98 -1.92 6.20
CA SER A 6 -12.15 -1.81 7.66
C SER A 6 -11.42 -0.58 8.20
N ILE A 7 -12.04 0.08 9.18
CA ILE A 7 -11.37 1.12 9.95
C ILE A 7 -10.55 0.47 11.06
N LEU A 8 -9.30 0.87 11.21
CA LEU A 8 -8.44 0.39 12.29
C LEU A 8 -8.77 1.12 13.59
N PRO A 9 -8.54 0.49 14.76
CA PRO A 9 -8.85 1.07 16.06
C PRO A 9 -7.82 2.13 16.49
N ILE A 10 -7.39 2.96 15.56
CA ILE A 10 -6.46 4.08 15.77
C ILE A 10 -6.84 5.25 14.88
N ALA A 11 -6.64 6.45 15.38
CA ALA A 11 -6.76 7.68 14.61
C ALA A 11 -5.56 8.60 14.88
N PHE A 12 -5.21 9.40 13.90
CA PHE A 12 -4.06 10.29 13.94
C PHE A 12 -4.49 11.76 13.99
N LEU A 13 -3.67 12.61 14.60
CA LEU A 13 -3.96 14.02 14.80
C LEU A 13 -3.92 14.79 13.47
N VAL A 14 -5.08 15.22 12.99
CA VAL A 14 -5.25 15.89 11.69
C VAL A 14 -4.35 17.13 11.56
N ASN A 15 -4.24 17.94 12.61
CA ASN A 15 -3.38 19.13 12.59
C ASN A 15 -1.90 18.77 12.39
N LYS A 16 -1.40 17.72 13.01
CA LYS A 16 -0.02 17.24 12.80
C LYS A 16 0.17 16.66 11.38
N LEU A 17 -0.81 15.87 10.88
CA LEU A 17 -0.77 15.37 9.51
C LEU A 17 -0.66 16.52 8.48
N GLN A 18 -1.45 17.59 8.67
CA GLN A 18 -1.44 18.74 7.77
C GLN A 18 -0.18 19.61 7.91
N GLN A 19 0.39 19.72 9.11
CA GLN A 19 1.68 20.35 9.31
C GLN A 19 2.81 19.62 8.58
N GLU A 20 2.83 18.30 8.65
CA GLU A 20 3.81 17.47 7.92
C GLU A 20 3.59 17.53 6.40
N LEU A 21 2.32 17.53 5.96
CA LEU A 21 2.00 17.70 4.55
C LEU A 21 2.57 19.03 4.00
N ALA A 22 2.50 20.10 4.76
CA ALA A 22 3.05 21.40 4.34
C ALA A 22 4.56 21.34 4.06
N LEU A 23 5.32 20.48 4.75
CA LEU A 23 6.74 20.26 4.48
C LEU A 23 6.98 19.56 3.13
N CYS A 24 5.97 18.85 2.63
CA CYS A 24 6.02 18.08 1.38
C CYS A 24 5.54 18.87 0.15
N GLU A 25 4.94 20.05 0.34
CA GLU A 25 4.38 20.83 -0.77
C GLU A 25 5.44 21.41 -1.72
N SER A 26 6.67 21.61 -1.25
CA SER A 26 7.80 22.08 -2.06
C SER A 26 8.41 20.98 -2.92
N GLU A 27 8.04 19.72 -2.70
CA GLU A 27 8.58 18.60 -3.48
C GLU A 27 7.93 18.52 -4.86
N LEU A 28 8.65 17.92 -5.81
CA LEU A 28 8.11 17.62 -7.12
C LEU A 28 7.19 16.40 -7.04
N TRP A 29 5.88 16.64 -7.07
CA TRP A 29 4.87 15.58 -7.10
C TRP A 29 4.87 14.90 -8.47
N THR A 30 5.28 13.65 -8.49
CA THR A 30 5.42 12.85 -9.72
C THR A 30 4.05 12.38 -10.22
N PRO A 31 3.65 12.65 -11.48
CA PRO A 31 2.43 12.10 -12.05
C PRO A 31 2.43 10.57 -12.04
N HIS A 32 1.27 9.97 -11.77
CA HIS A 32 1.15 8.53 -11.78
C HIS A 32 1.41 7.98 -13.20
N PHE A 33 2.23 6.92 -13.29
CA PHE A 33 2.73 6.39 -14.56
C PHE A 33 1.64 5.78 -15.45
N ASN A 34 0.55 5.24 -14.86
CA ASN A 34 -0.53 4.62 -15.61
C ASN A 34 -1.61 5.64 -15.98
N THR A 35 -1.33 6.44 -17.01
CA THR A 35 -2.20 7.53 -17.46
C THR A 35 -3.55 7.06 -18.01
N GLY A 36 -3.68 5.81 -18.41
CA GLY A 36 -4.95 5.23 -18.88
C GLY A 36 -5.96 4.96 -17.75
N ARG A 37 -5.50 4.92 -16.49
CA ARG A 37 -6.33 4.58 -15.33
C ARG A 37 -6.94 5.79 -14.61
N TYR A 38 -6.66 7.02 -15.04
CA TYR A 38 -7.23 8.20 -14.39
C TYR A 38 -7.54 9.31 -15.39
N GLU A 39 -8.39 10.25 -14.94
CA GLU A 39 -8.64 11.52 -15.60
C GLU A 39 -8.34 12.66 -14.63
N GLY A 40 -7.84 13.79 -15.15
CA GLY A 40 -7.41 14.92 -14.34
C GLY A 40 -5.99 14.76 -13.81
N ASN A 41 -5.78 14.95 -12.51
CA ASN A 41 -4.45 15.01 -11.90
C ASN A 41 -4.33 13.99 -10.75
N TRP A 42 -3.50 12.96 -10.96
CA TRP A 42 -3.10 12.00 -9.94
C TRP A 42 -1.59 11.99 -9.80
N THR A 43 -1.09 12.47 -8.68
CA THR A 43 0.34 12.61 -8.39
C THR A 43 0.71 11.99 -7.06
N SER A 44 1.99 11.71 -6.88
CA SER A 44 2.52 11.08 -5.68
C SER A 44 3.92 11.60 -5.34
N VAL A 45 4.26 11.55 -4.05
CA VAL A 45 5.63 11.66 -3.56
C VAL A 45 5.91 10.52 -2.60
N SER A 46 7.11 9.97 -2.64
CA SER A 46 7.52 8.84 -1.80
C SER A 46 8.23 9.32 -0.54
N LEU A 47 7.77 8.78 0.59
CA LEU A 47 8.44 8.89 1.89
C LEU A 47 9.37 7.70 2.13
N ARG A 48 9.07 6.56 1.50
CA ARG A 48 9.88 5.35 1.47
C ARG A 48 9.75 4.70 0.09
N SER A 49 10.86 4.42 -0.57
CA SER A 49 10.91 3.87 -1.93
C SER A 49 12.09 2.91 -2.09
N GLN A 50 12.14 2.19 -3.20
CA GLN A 50 13.23 1.24 -3.48
C GLN A 50 14.58 1.96 -3.66
N SER A 51 14.58 3.08 -4.38
CA SER A 51 15.78 3.87 -4.64
C SER A 51 16.11 4.90 -3.56
N GLY A 52 15.21 5.13 -2.57
CA GLY A 52 15.30 6.23 -1.62
C GLY A 52 15.02 7.62 -2.22
N LEU A 53 14.62 7.69 -3.50
CA LEU A 53 14.26 8.94 -4.14
C LEU A 53 12.78 9.26 -3.92
N VAL A 54 12.47 10.53 -3.69
CA VAL A 54 11.11 11.05 -3.51
C VAL A 54 10.25 10.85 -4.77
N SER A 55 10.88 10.89 -5.96
CA SER A 55 10.22 10.71 -7.25
C SER A 55 9.99 9.25 -7.66
N ASP A 56 10.56 8.30 -6.95
CA ASP A 56 10.36 6.87 -7.20
C ASP A 56 9.05 6.41 -6.54
N ILE A 57 7.98 6.46 -7.30
CA ILE A 57 6.61 6.17 -6.85
C ILE A 57 6.15 4.75 -7.18
N THR A 58 7.02 3.93 -7.76
CA THR A 58 6.73 2.54 -8.11
C THR A 58 6.75 1.63 -6.89
N SER A 59 6.05 0.51 -6.96
CA SER A 59 6.04 -0.50 -5.91
C SER A 59 6.12 -1.88 -6.55
N PHE A 60 7.13 -2.66 -6.14
CA PHE A 60 7.33 -4.04 -6.56
C PHE A 60 7.54 -4.92 -5.32
N PRO A 61 7.01 -6.12 -5.27
CA PRO A 61 7.16 -7.00 -4.12
C PRO A 61 8.60 -7.56 -4.01
N ASN A 62 8.98 -7.96 -2.79
CA ASN A 62 10.22 -8.66 -2.48
C ASN A 62 11.50 -7.86 -2.81
N ILE A 63 11.46 -6.55 -2.71
CA ILE A 63 12.60 -5.66 -2.88
C ILE A 63 12.77 -4.84 -1.60
N GLU A 64 14.02 -4.52 -1.26
CA GLU A 64 14.31 -3.66 -0.12
C GLU A 64 13.86 -2.23 -0.39
N TYR A 65 13.22 -1.62 0.60
CA TYR A 65 12.79 -0.22 0.59
C TYR A 65 13.60 0.56 1.61
N ILE A 66 13.95 1.79 1.27
CA ILE A 66 14.70 2.70 2.14
C ILE A 66 13.94 4.04 2.30
N ASN A 67 14.12 4.67 3.44
CA ASN A 67 13.51 5.98 3.69
C ASN A 67 14.10 7.04 2.77
N THR A 68 13.25 7.93 2.28
CA THR A 68 13.69 9.09 1.51
C THR A 68 14.16 10.22 2.43
N SER A 69 14.93 11.16 1.90
CA SER A 69 15.31 12.37 2.63
C SER A 69 14.11 13.22 3.06
N LEU A 70 12.96 13.08 2.40
CA LEU A 70 11.73 13.73 2.77
C LEU A 70 11.17 13.17 4.08
N LEU A 71 11.14 11.83 4.25
CA LEU A 71 10.66 11.21 5.48
C LEU A 71 11.50 11.61 6.70
N GLU A 72 12.82 11.81 6.50
CA GLU A 72 13.70 12.23 7.61
C GLU A 72 13.36 13.64 8.16
N ARG A 73 12.60 14.43 7.40
CA ARG A 73 12.07 15.74 7.82
C ARG A 73 10.66 15.68 8.37
N CYS A 74 9.97 14.54 8.17
CA CYS A 74 8.55 14.34 8.50
C CYS A 74 8.41 13.41 9.71
N TYR A 75 8.68 13.94 10.90
CA TYR A 75 8.73 13.15 12.14
C TYR A 75 7.40 12.48 12.49
N TYR A 76 6.28 13.14 12.24
CA TYR A 76 4.98 12.58 12.57
C TYR A 76 4.57 11.48 11.57
N PHE A 77 4.89 11.61 10.29
CA PHE A 77 4.69 10.50 9.35
C PHE A 77 5.56 9.30 9.69
N LYS A 78 6.78 9.54 10.19
CA LYS A 78 7.65 8.47 10.70
C LYS A 78 7.06 7.81 11.95
N GLU A 79 6.55 8.60 12.91
CA GLU A 79 5.85 8.09 14.10
C GLU A 79 4.64 7.20 13.71
N ILE A 80 3.85 7.62 12.73
CA ILE A 80 2.74 6.85 12.18
C ILE A 80 3.21 5.54 11.55
N MET A 81 4.26 5.60 10.74
CA MET A 81 4.84 4.43 10.10
C MET A 81 5.37 3.43 11.14
N ASP A 82 6.03 3.91 12.20
CA ASP A 82 6.62 3.09 13.24
C ASP A 82 5.57 2.44 14.17
N TRP A 83 4.34 2.97 14.21
CA TRP A 83 3.23 2.35 14.93
C TRP A 83 2.88 0.95 14.37
N PHE A 84 3.04 0.75 13.07
CA PHE A 84 2.83 -0.55 12.43
C PHE A 84 4.04 -1.46 12.69
N GLN A 85 3.90 -2.48 13.54
CA GLN A 85 4.98 -3.39 13.92
C GLN A 85 5.14 -4.54 12.91
N CYS A 86 5.32 -4.20 11.66
CA CYS A 86 5.52 -5.11 10.55
C CYS A 86 6.55 -4.50 9.58
N GLU A 87 7.02 -5.26 8.61
CA GLU A 87 7.81 -4.76 7.51
C GLU A 87 6.99 -3.80 6.64
N LYS A 88 7.60 -2.71 6.18
CA LYS A 88 6.98 -1.73 5.28
C LYS A 88 7.72 -1.71 3.96
N GLU A 89 6.95 -1.75 2.91
CA GLU A 89 7.40 -1.48 1.55
C GLU A 89 7.26 0.01 1.23
N ALA A 90 6.51 0.38 0.19
CA ALA A 90 6.34 1.77 -0.21
C ALA A 90 5.50 2.56 0.81
N VAL A 91 5.98 3.76 1.16
CA VAL A 91 5.19 4.75 1.92
C VAL A 91 5.11 6.02 1.08
N ARG A 92 3.88 6.46 0.78
CA ARG A 92 3.64 7.55 -0.19
C ARG A 92 2.54 8.49 0.26
N LEU A 93 2.66 9.73 -0.18
CA LEU A 93 1.52 10.64 -0.24
C LEU A 93 0.90 10.53 -1.64
N LEU A 94 -0.39 10.22 -1.70
CA LEU A 94 -1.16 10.14 -2.94
C LEU A 94 -2.10 11.34 -3.01
N ARG A 95 -1.96 12.16 -4.06
CA ARG A 95 -2.79 13.35 -4.33
C ARG A 95 -3.67 13.09 -5.55
N LEU A 96 -4.98 13.17 -5.38
CA LEU A 96 -5.94 13.26 -6.45
C LEU A 96 -6.47 14.69 -6.51
N GLY A 97 -6.20 15.39 -7.61
CA GLY A 97 -6.56 16.79 -7.79
C GLY A 97 -8.06 17.05 -7.79
N PRO A 98 -8.47 18.33 -7.79
CA PRO A 98 -9.87 18.71 -7.98
C PRO A 98 -10.43 18.14 -9.29
N ASN A 99 -11.71 17.76 -9.29
CA ASN A 99 -12.42 17.24 -10.48
C ASN A 99 -11.64 16.16 -11.23
N SER A 100 -11.04 15.22 -10.49
CA SER A 100 -10.22 14.14 -11.00
C SER A 100 -10.76 12.80 -10.55
N GLU A 101 -10.51 11.76 -11.36
CA GLU A 101 -10.94 10.40 -11.01
C GLU A 101 -9.86 9.36 -11.29
N ILE A 102 -9.84 8.33 -10.46
CA ILE A 102 -9.14 7.07 -10.70
C ILE A 102 -10.21 6.04 -11.07
N LYS A 103 -10.18 5.58 -12.33
CA LYS A 103 -11.15 4.64 -12.89
C LYS A 103 -11.13 3.30 -12.15
N GLU A 104 -12.23 2.57 -12.22
CA GLU A 104 -12.34 1.26 -11.60
C GLU A 104 -11.24 0.32 -12.12
N HIS A 105 -10.50 -0.28 -11.20
CA HIS A 105 -9.42 -1.23 -11.49
C HIS A 105 -9.19 -2.16 -10.30
N VAL A 106 -8.29 -3.12 -10.48
CA VAL A 106 -7.80 -4.03 -9.44
C VAL A 106 -6.27 -3.93 -9.38
N ASP A 107 -5.70 -4.09 -8.20
CA ASP A 107 -4.28 -4.25 -7.97
C ASP A 107 -4.03 -5.70 -7.55
N ASN A 108 -3.22 -6.44 -8.31
CA ASN A 108 -2.96 -7.84 -8.02
C ASN A 108 -2.09 -8.00 -6.76
N ASP A 109 -2.29 -9.10 -6.03
CA ASP A 109 -1.52 -9.49 -4.85
C ASP A 109 -1.50 -8.41 -3.75
N THR A 110 -2.62 -7.69 -3.56
CA THR A 110 -2.75 -6.58 -2.60
C THR A 110 -3.83 -6.79 -1.55
N SER A 111 -4.22 -8.05 -1.33
CA SER A 111 -5.13 -8.41 -0.24
C SER A 111 -4.39 -8.83 1.02
N TYR A 112 -5.10 -8.78 2.14
CA TYR A 112 -4.58 -9.29 3.42
C TYR A 112 -4.30 -10.80 3.36
N GLU A 113 -5.08 -11.51 2.58
CA GLU A 113 -4.94 -12.95 2.32
C GLU A 113 -3.67 -13.30 1.52
N ASP A 114 -3.17 -12.35 0.71
CA ASP A 114 -1.93 -12.52 -0.06
C ASP A 114 -0.66 -12.20 0.76
N GLY A 115 -0.82 -11.84 2.04
CA GLY A 115 0.32 -11.49 2.89
C GLY A 115 0.72 -10.01 2.82
N PHE A 116 -0.09 -9.18 2.20
CA PHE A 116 0.12 -7.75 2.02
C PHE A 116 -1.10 -6.96 2.50
N PHE A 117 -0.88 -5.75 2.99
CA PHE A 117 -1.98 -4.82 3.24
C PHE A 117 -1.54 -3.37 3.06
N ARG A 118 -2.40 -2.59 2.41
CA ARG A 118 -2.22 -1.14 2.27
C ARG A 118 -3.12 -0.40 3.23
N ILE A 119 -2.49 0.49 3.99
CA ILE A 119 -3.16 1.40 4.91
C ILE A 119 -3.34 2.75 4.22
N HIS A 120 -4.50 3.36 4.43
CA HIS A 120 -4.80 4.73 4.05
C HIS A 120 -5.08 5.58 5.29
N VAL A 121 -4.36 6.70 5.40
CA VAL A 121 -4.63 7.75 6.40
C VAL A 121 -4.97 9.03 5.63
N PRO A 122 -6.26 9.42 5.56
CA PRO A 122 -6.65 10.65 4.89
C PRO A 122 -6.11 11.88 5.62
N ILE A 123 -5.39 12.74 4.91
CA ILE A 123 -4.87 14.02 5.42
C ILE A 123 -5.78 15.16 4.98
N LEU A 124 -6.17 15.16 3.70
CA LEU A 124 -7.17 16.05 3.11
C LEU A 124 -8.21 15.22 2.39
N THR A 125 -9.45 15.36 2.78
CA THR A 125 -10.63 14.76 2.12
C THR A 125 -11.88 15.51 2.56
N ASN A 126 -12.98 15.34 1.81
CA ASN A 126 -14.26 15.95 2.11
C ASN A 126 -15.43 15.07 1.62
N SER A 127 -16.67 15.52 1.78
CA SER A 127 -17.87 14.75 1.44
C SER A 127 -18.06 14.51 -0.07
N GLU A 128 -17.39 15.28 -0.93
CA GLU A 128 -17.45 15.18 -2.39
C GLU A 128 -16.34 14.27 -2.96
N VAL A 129 -15.58 13.61 -2.08
CA VAL A 129 -14.66 12.53 -2.44
C VAL A 129 -15.38 11.20 -2.29
N PHE A 130 -15.44 10.44 -3.35
CA PHE A 130 -16.12 9.13 -3.43
C PHE A 130 -15.07 8.05 -3.63
N PHE A 131 -14.88 7.23 -2.61
CA PHE A 131 -13.99 6.08 -2.64
C PHE A 131 -14.84 4.81 -2.61
N TYR A 132 -14.67 3.93 -3.59
CA TYR A 132 -15.40 2.68 -3.68
C TYR A 132 -14.47 1.48 -3.68
N VAL A 133 -14.85 0.42 -2.96
CA VAL A 133 -14.23 -0.91 -2.99
C VAL A 133 -15.35 -1.93 -3.06
N ASP A 134 -15.29 -2.84 -4.02
CA ASP A 134 -16.34 -3.85 -4.26
C ASP A 134 -17.73 -3.20 -4.35
N LYS A 135 -17.83 -2.10 -5.10
CA LYS A 135 -19.06 -1.29 -5.28
C LYS A 135 -19.62 -0.66 -4.00
N LYS A 136 -18.93 -0.78 -2.86
CA LYS A 136 -19.33 -0.18 -1.58
C LYS A 136 -18.56 1.09 -1.35
N ARG A 137 -19.25 2.16 -0.97
CA ARG A 137 -18.61 3.41 -0.59
C ARG A 137 -17.85 3.24 0.73
N VAL A 138 -16.58 3.66 0.75
CA VAL A 138 -15.74 3.72 1.95
C VAL A 138 -15.62 5.17 2.39
N PRO A 139 -16.33 5.61 3.46
CA PRO A 139 -16.44 7.03 3.82
C PRO A 139 -15.28 7.47 4.71
N MET A 140 -14.07 7.44 4.19
CA MET A 140 -12.84 7.80 4.91
C MET A 140 -12.84 9.26 5.35
N LYS A 141 -12.61 9.53 6.65
CA LYS A 141 -12.48 10.88 7.21
C LYS A 141 -11.03 11.18 7.55
N MET A 142 -10.69 12.47 7.61
CA MET A 142 -9.35 12.93 7.99
C MET A 142 -8.91 12.34 9.33
N GLY A 143 -7.69 11.85 9.39
CA GLY A 143 -7.07 11.26 10.58
C GLY A 143 -7.49 9.82 10.89
N GLU A 144 -8.53 9.28 10.26
CA GLU A 144 -8.87 7.87 10.40
C GLU A 144 -7.80 6.99 9.73
N CYS A 145 -7.74 5.74 10.15
CA CYS A 145 -6.82 4.74 9.61
C CYS A 145 -7.63 3.61 8.98
N TRP A 146 -7.44 3.38 7.68
CA TRP A 146 -8.26 2.44 6.92
C TRP A 146 -7.43 1.39 6.21
N TYR A 147 -7.88 0.14 6.28
CA TYR A 147 -7.54 -0.92 5.34
C TYR A 147 -8.61 -1.00 4.25
N ALA A 148 -8.18 -1.26 3.02
CA ALA A 148 -9.06 -1.64 1.92
C ALA A 148 -8.41 -2.74 1.08
N ASN A 149 -9.22 -3.71 0.63
CA ASN A 149 -8.76 -4.79 -0.24
C ASN A 149 -8.72 -4.30 -1.69
N PHE A 150 -7.54 -3.93 -2.15
CA PHE A 150 -7.33 -3.41 -3.51
C PHE A 150 -7.30 -4.49 -4.60
N GLN A 151 -7.30 -5.75 -4.24
CA GLN A 151 -7.53 -6.86 -5.17
C GLN A 151 -8.99 -6.94 -5.64
N LEU A 152 -9.91 -6.27 -4.94
CA LEU A 152 -11.28 -6.07 -5.38
C LEU A 152 -11.39 -4.82 -6.27
N PRO A 153 -12.38 -4.76 -7.18
CA PRO A 153 -12.62 -3.57 -8.00
C PRO A 153 -12.78 -2.33 -7.12
N HIS A 154 -11.95 -1.31 -7.39
CA HIS A 154 -11.96 -0.07 -6.62
C HIS A 154 -11.78 1.15 -7.53
N SER A 155 -12.32 2.27 -7.08
CA SER A 155 -12.26 3.56 -7.79
C SER A 155 -12.30 4.72 -6.82
N VAL A 156 -11.82 5.88 -7.27
CA VAL A 156 -11.88 7.13 -6.50
C VAL A 156 -12.28 8.28 -7.41
N GLU A 157 -13.27 9.06 -7.00
CA GLU A 157 -13.69 10.26 -7.69
C GLU A 157 -13.61 11.45 -6.71
N ASN A 158 -12.94 12.51 -7.10
CA ASN A 158 -12.89 13.77 -6.36
C ASN A 158 -13.66 14.84 -7.16
N LYS A 159 -14.91 15.10 -6.76
CA LYS A 159 -15.78 16.12 -7.36
C LYS A 159 -15.61 17.49 -6.75
N SER A 160 -14.77 17.60 -5.73
CA SER A 160 -14.59 18.86 -5.02
C SER A 160 -13.62 19.81 -5.73
N GLY A 161 -13.60 21.06 -5.30
CA GLY A 161 -12.62 22.07 -5.72
C GLY A 161 -11.26 21.95 -5.03
N GLU A 162 -11.09 20.98 -4.09
CA GLU A 162 -9.89 20.83 -3.29
C GLU A 162 -9.22 19.47 -3.57
N PRO A 163 -7.89 19.34 -3.42
CA PRO A 163 -7.22 18.07 -3.59
C PRO A 163 -7.57 17.08 -2.47
N ARG A 164 -7.68 15.80 -2.82
CA ARG A 164 -7.70 14.71 -1.86
C ARG A 164 -6.29 14.19 -1.67
N ILE A 165 -5.79 14.13 -0.41
CA ILE A 165 -4.44 13.65 -0.10
C ILE A 165 -4.51 12.59 1.00
N HIS A 166 -3.93 11.42 0.73
CA HIS A 166 -3.79 10.34 1.71
C HIS A 166 -2.31 9.99 1.90
N LEU A 167 -1.91 9.74 3.15
CA LEU A 167 -0.73 8.95 3.45
C LEU A 167 -1.11 7.48 3.23
N THR A 168 -0.31 6.76 2.45
CA THR A 168 -0.44 5.32 2.25
C THR A 168 0.80 4.60 2.75
N ILE A 169 0.59 3.46 3.40
CA ILE A 169 1.65 2.60 3.95
C ILE A 169 1.39 1.20 3.45
N ASP A 170 2.29 0.68 2.65
CA ASP A 170 2.31 -0.70 2.17
C ASP A 170 3.03 -1.57 3.21
N CYS A 171 2.35 -2.57 3.71
CA CYS A 171 2.78 -3.40 4.84
C CYS A 171 2.79 -4.87 4.47
N ILE A 172 3.76 -5.61 4.99
CA ILE A 172 3.82 -7.07 4.92
C ILE A 172 3.15 -7.65 6.17
N ARG A 173 2.22 -8.58 5.95
CA ARG A 173 1.47 -9.27 6.99
C ARG A 173 2.41 -10.07 7.91
N ASN A 174 2.15 -10.04 9.21
CA ASN A 174 2.84 -10.81 10.22
C ASN A 174 1.92 -11.09 11.41
N GLU A 175 2.43 -11.77 12.44
CA GLU A 175 1.66 -12.11 13.65
C GLU A 175 1.09 -10.89 14.40
N TRP A 176 1.78 -9.74 14.38
CA TRP A 176 1.27 -8.51 14.99
C TRP A 176 0.05 -8.00 14.23
N SER A 177 0.13 -7.96 12.91
CA SER A 177 -0.99 -7.53 12.07
C SER A 177 -2.15 -8.53 12.14
N ASP A 178 -1.89 -9.84 12.28
CA ASP A 178 -2.94 -10.84 12.46
C ASP A 178 -3.76 -10.60 13.74
N LYS A 179 -3.10 -10.25 14.83
CA LYS A 179 -3.79 -9.87 16.07
C LYS A 179 -4.66 -8.63 15.92
N LEU A 180 -4.16 -7.63 15.18
CA LEU A 180 -4.88 -6.39 14.88
C LEU A 180 -6.09 -6.65 13.98
N PHE A 181 -5.91 -7.40 12.89
CA PHE A 181 -6.97 -7.71 11.92
C PHE A 181 -8.04 -8.65 12.50
N ALA A 182 -7.65 -9.60 13.35
CA ALA A 182 -8.60 -10.46 14.07
C ALA A 182 -9.57 -9.65 14.94
N GLN A 183 -9.13 -8.55 15.56
CA GLN A 183 -10.00 -7.65 16.34
C GLN A 183 -11.04 -6.94 15.46
N MET A 184 -10.78 -6.82 14.17
CA MET A 184 -11.69 -6.23 13.18
C MET A 184 -12.56 -7.28 12.46
N GLY A 185 -12.54 -8.55 12.94
CA GLY A 185 -13.36 -9.64 12.42
C GLY A 185 -12.78 -10.34 11.18
N PHE A 186 -11.49 -10.18 10.92
CA PHE A 186 -10.83 -10.92 9.85
C PHE A 186 -10.52 -12.35 10.31
N ASP A 187 -10.75 -13.30 9.40
CA ASP A 187 -10.21 -14.66 9.55
C ASP A 187 -8.72 -14.64 9.19
N THR A 188 -7.88 -14.77 10.21
CA THR A 188 -6.43 -14.78 10.07
C THR A 188 -5.85 -16.20 10.06
N SER A 189 -6.68 -17.23 10.19
CA SER A 189 -6.26 -18.64 10.30
C SER A 189 -5.76 -19.24 8.99
N SER A 190 -6.15 -18.70 7.86
CA SER A 190 -5.88 -19.25 6.52
C SER A 190 -4.54 -18.78 5.91
N PHE A 191 -3.74 -18.00 6.65
CA PHE A 191 -2.45 -17.55 6.17
C PHE A 191 -1.34 -18.55 6.56
N SER A 192 -0.88 -19.31 5.61
CA SER A 192 0.48 -19.84 5.66
C SER A 192 1.43 -18.80 5.06
N ASN A 193 2.43 -18.36 5.79
CA ASN A 193 3.49 -17.42 5.35
C ASN A 193 4.36 -17.98 4.19
N GLN A 194 3.89 -19.05 3.55
CA GLN A 194 4.50 -19.73 2.43
C GLN A 194 3.38 -20.06 1.45
N LYS A 195 3.46 -19.56 0.22
CA LYS A 195 2.91 -20.28 -0.91
C LYS A 195 3.65 -21.63 -0.87
N GLU A 196 3.12 -22.60 -0.10
CA GLU A 196 3.59 -23.97 -0.23
C GLU A 196 3.18 -24.43 -1.62
N TYR A 197 4.09 -24.28 -2.54
CA TYR A 197 3.95 -24.94 -3.83
C TYR A 197 3.83 -26.44 -3.59
N SER A 198 2.89 -27.10 -4.26
CA SER A 198 2.87 -28.55 -4.25
C SER A 198 4.22 -29.08 -4.70
N HIS A 199 4.57 -30.30 -4.29
CA HIS A 199 5.84 -30.91 -4.69
C HIS A 199 6.04 -30.87 -6.22
N GLU A 200 4.97 -31.09 -6.98
CA GLU A 200 4.96 -31.04 -8.44
C GLU A 200 5.29 -29.65 -8.98
N VAL A 201 4.69 -28.60 -8.39
CA VAL A 201 4.96 -27.20 -8.78
C VAL A 201 6.39 -26.80 -8.40
N LYS A 202 6.90 -27.21 -7.24
CA LYS A 202 8.30 -26.98 -6.85
C LYS A 202 9.27 -27.60 -7.87
N GLN A 203 8.99 -28.85 -8.30
CA GLN A 203 9.80 -29.53 -9.29
C GLN A 203 9.82 -28.78 -10.64
N LEU A 204 8.65 -28.34 -11.12
CA LEU A 204 8.57 -27.56 -12.37
C LEU A 204 9.34 -26.23 -12.28
N ILE A 205 9.27 -25.53 -11.14
CA ILE A 205 10.05 -24.30 -10.92
C ILE A 205 11.54 -24.59 -10.92
N ILE A 206 11.98 -25.66 -10.22
CA ILE A 206 13.38 -26.08 -10.16
C ILE A 206 13.90 -26.45 -11.56
N GLU A 207 13.12 -27.20 -12.34
CA GLU A 207 13.48 -27.55 -13.71
C GLU A 207 13.65 -26.30 -14.58
N GLU A 208 12.72 -25.35 -14.50
CA GLU A 208 12.79 -24.12 -15.30
C GLU A 208 13.98 -23.23 -14.90
N LEU A 209 14.23 -23.04 -13.60
CA LEU A 209 15.37 -22.29 -13.10
C LEU A 209 16.72 -22.95 -13.45
N SER A 210 16.74 -24.27 -13.52
CA SER A 210 17.95 -25.05 -13.88
C SER A 210 18.34 -24.90 -15.36
N ARG A 211 17.41 -24.51 -16.23
CA ARG A 211 17.69 -24.24 -17.66
C ARG A 211 18.52 -22.98 -17.87
N ASN A 212 18.46 -22.03 -16.92
CA ASN A 212 19.20 -20.78 -16.97
C ASN A 212 20.06 -20.62 -15.69
N PRO A 213 21.22 -21.28 -15.58
CA PRO A 213 22.03 -21.27 -14.38
C PRO A 213 22.53 -19.86 -14.04
N SER A 214 22.25 -19.40 -12.82
CA SER A 214 22.78 -18.14 -12.24
C SER A 214 22.92 -18.32 -10.73
N GLU A 215 23.73 -17.49 -10.08
CA GLU A 215 23.85 -17.50 -8.61
C GLU A 215 22.49 -17.26 -7.92
N ILE A 216 21.65 -16.39 -8.49
CA ILE A 216 20.30 -16.13 -7.99
C ILE A 216 19.42 -17.36 -8.13
N ASN A 217 19.41 -18.00 -9.30
CA ASN A 217 18.62 -19.21 -9.54
C ASN A 217 19.08 -20.38 -8.65
N ALA A 218 20.38 -20.55 -8.45
CA ALA A 218 20.94 -21.54 -7.55
C ALA A 218 20.45 -21.33 -6.10
N LYS A 219 20.40 -20.10 -5.62
CA LYS A 219 19.87 -19.75 -4.29
C LYS A 219 18.38 -20.08 -4.17
N ILE A 220 17.58 -19.69 -5.16
CA ILE A 220 16.13 -19.97 -5.18
C ILE A 220 15.88 -21.50 -5.19
N ILE A 221 16.64 -22.25 -5.99
CA ILE A 221 16.55 -23.72 -6.04
C ILE A 221 16.85 -24.31 -4.66
N ALA A 222 17.93 -23.87 -4.01
CA ALA A 222 18.29 -24.34 -2.68
C ALA A 222 17.20 -24.06 -1.65
N ASP A 223 16.60 -22.88 -1.67
CA ASP A 223 15.48 -22.51 -0.79
C ASP A 223 14.22 -23.35 -1.02
N LEU A 224 13.91 -23.71 -2.28
CA LEU A 224 12.79 -24.59 -2.63
C LEU A 224 13.02 -26.05 -2.24
N GLN A 225 14.26 -26.50 -2.21
CA GLN A 225 14.64 -27.88 -1.82
C GLN A 225 14.75 -28.06 -0.30
N ALA A 226 15.03 -26.98 0.44
CA ALA A 226 15.18 -27.00 1.89
C ALA A 226 13.83 -27.00 2.66
N LYS A 227 12.74 -26.79 1.97
CA LYS A 227 11.36 -26.72 2.47
C LYS A 227 10.49 -27.82 1.88
#